data_cc0957357dd8cfdcebea0a60fe77c8b5
#
_entry.id   cc0957357dd8cfdcebea0a60fe77c8b5
#
_cell.length_a   1.000
_cell.length_b   1.000
_cell.length_c   1.000
_cell.angle_alpha   90.00
_cell.angle_beta   90.00
_cell.angle_gamma   90.00
#
_symmetry.space_group_name_H-M   'P 1'
#
loop_
_entity.id
_entity.type
_entity.pdbx_description
1 polymer ?
#
loop_
_entity_poly.entity_id
_entity_poly.type
_entity_poly.pdbx_seq_one_letter_code
_entity_poly.pdbx_strand_id
1 'polypeptide(L)'
;MLGFMNREAYDKTVETGKVTFFSRTKNRLWTKGEESGNFLNVVSMKEDCDKDTLLIQVHPVGPVCHTGTDTCWGEKNEQPVMFLKLLQDFIDKRHAEMPEGSYTTSLFRSGVNKMAQKVGEEAVETVIEACNGTDERLIYEGADLLYHLIVLLTSKGYRCLLYT
;
A
#
# COMPACT_ATOMS: atom_id res chain seq x y z
N MET A 1 -2.51 9.77 -13.80
CA MET A 1 -2.29 11.15 -14.28
C MET A 1 -1.42 11.10 -15.54
N LEU A 2 -1.70 11.92 -16.57
CA LEU A 2 -0.84 12.07 -17.75
C LEU A 2 -0.19 13.45 -17.72
N GLY A 3 1.04 13.58 -18.20
CA GLY A 3 1.77 14.82 -18.28
C GLY A 3 2.90 14.75 -19.30
N PHE A 4 3.39 15.90 -19.74
CA PHE A 4 4.51 15.98 -20.66
C PHE A 4 5.80 16.20 -19.88
N MET A 5 6.85 15.47 -20.25
CA MET A 5 8.17 15.53 -19.62
C MET A 5 9.21 15.74 -20.72
N ASN A 6 10.01 16.79 -20.58
CA ASN A 6 11.22 16.97 -21.39
C ASN A 6 12.44 16.45 -20.61
N ARG A 7 13.62 16.48 -21.22
CA ARG A 7 14.86 15.99 -20.57
C ARG A 7 15.15 16.67 -19.24
N GLU A 8 14.98 17.98 -19.15
CA GLU A 8 15.21 18.74 -17.92
C GLU A 8 14.24 18.35 -16.80
N ALA A 9 12.95 18.11 -17.13
CA ALA A 9 11.95 17.62 -16.19
C ALA A 9 12.28 16.21 -15.70
N TYR A 10 12.77 15.34 -16.57
CA TYR A 10 13.25 14.00 -16.23
C TYR A 10 14.43 14.06 -15.25
N ASP A 11 15.47 14.83 -15.59
CA ASP A 11 16.68 14.96 -14.76
C ASP A 11 16.31 15.50 -13.37
N LYS A 12 15.42 16.49 -13.29
CA LYS A 12 14.90 17.01 -12.01
C LYS A 12 14.07 15.99 -11.23
N THR A 13 13.29 15.15 -11.93
CA THR A 13 12.54 14.07 -11.28
C THR A 13 13.47 13.04 -10.66
N VAL A 14 14.54 12.66 -11.36
CA VAL A 14 15.57 11.74 -10.84
C VAL A 14 16.30 12.34 -9.64
N GLU A 15 16.70 13.60 -9.73
CA GLU A 15 17.43 14.31 -8.67
C GLU A 15 16.62 14.46 -7.37
N THR A 16 15.34 14.84 -7.52
CA THR A 16 14.50 15.19 -6.35
C THR A 16 13.66 14.02 -5.83
N GLY A 17 13.52 12.95 -6.59
CA GLY A 17 12.59 11.85 -6.31
C GLY A 17 11.10 12.26 -6.38
N LYS A 18 10.79 13.43 -6.94
CA LYS A 18 9.43 13.97 -7.08
C LYS A 18 9.11 14.22 -8.53
N VAL A 19 7.93 13.73 -8.98
CA VAL A 19 7.55 13.86 -10.39
C VAL A 19 7.44 15.32 -10.80
N THR A 20 8.28 15.71 -11.76
CA THR A 20 8.33 17.04 -12.38
C THR A 20 7.93 16.92 -13.85
N PHE A 21 7.01 17.74 -14.29
CA PHE A 21 6.57 17.86 -15.67
C PHE A 21 7.11 19.12 -16.32
N PHE A 22 7.04 19.18 -17.64
CA PHE A 22 7.25 20.40 -18.41
C PHE A 22 5.92 20.94 -18.93
N SER A 23 5.53 22.10 -18.46
CA SER A 23 4.32 22.77 -18.94
C SER A 23 4.60 23.44 -20.29
N ARG A 24 4.10 22.87 -21.40
CA ARG A 24 4.24 23.44 -22.75
C ARG A 24 3.53 24.78 -22.88
N THR A 25 2.42 24.97 -22.17
CA THR A 25 1.63 26.21 -22.22
C THR A 25 2.32 27.34 -21.48
N LYS A 26 2.90 27.05 -20.31
CA LYS A 26 3.59 28.05 -19.46
C LYS A 26 5.09 28.09 -19.71
N ASN A 27 5.62 27.21 -20.56
CA ASN A 27 7.04 27.06 -20.90
C ASN A 27 7.96 27.00 -19.64
N ARG A 28 7.56 26.18 -18.65
CA ARG A 28 8.32 26.01 -17.41
C ARG A 28 8.25 24.60 -16.87
N LEU A 29 9.21 24.26 -16.03
CA LEU A 29 9.12 23.07 -15.18
C LEU A 29 8.01 23.25 -14.13
N TRP A 30 7.34 22.14 -13.84
CA TRP A 30 6.28 22.09 -12.84
C TRP A 30 6.38 20.79 -12.04
N THR A 31 6.77 20.88 -10.77
CA THR A 31 6.77 19.73 -9.87
C THR A 31 5.35 19.51 -9.34
N LYS A 32 4.80 18.32 -9.57
CA LYS A 32 3.45 18.02 -9.08
C LYS A 32 3.42 18.13 -7.55
N GLY A 33 2.50 18.94 -7.05
CA GLY A 33 2.38 19.24 -5.63
C GLY A 33 3.10 20.50 -5.16
N GLU A 34 3.79 21.25 -6.04
CA GLU A 34 4.52 22.47 -5.65
C GLU A 34 3.63 23.54 -4.99
N GLU A 35 2.34 23.59 -5.33
CA GLU A 35 1.38 24.54 -4.73
C GLU A 35 0.50 23.87 -3.65
N SER A 36 0.11 22.60 -3.85
CA SER A 36 -0.85 21.90 -2.99
C SER A 36 -0.23 21.07 -1.86
N GLY A 37 1.08 20.83 -1.90
CA GLY A 37 1.76 19.86 -1.01
C GLY A 37 1.56 18.40 -1.41
N ASN A 38 0.67 18.09 -2.34
CA ASN A 38 0.36 16.72 -2.78
C ASN A 38 1.39 16.24 -3.81
N PHE A 39 2.61 15.98 -3.34
CA PHE A 39 3.70 15.49 -4.18
C PHE A 39 3.46 14.05 -4.63
N LEU A 40 4.06 13.68 -5.76
CA LEU A 40 4.16 12.31 -6.25
C LEU A 40 5.61 11.84 -6.05
N ASN A 41 5.84 11.06 -5.00
CA ASN A 41 7.17 10.51 -4.71
C ASN A 41 7.41 9.29 -5.61
N VAL A 42 8.52 9.31 -6.34
CA VAL A 42 8.86 8.26 -7.31
C VAL A 42 9.24 6.96 -6.59
N VAL A 43 8.63 5.86 -7.02
CA VAL A 43 8.97 4.50 -6.61
C VAL A 43 9.82 3.81 -7.68
N SER A 44 9.38 3.89 -8.93
CA SER A 44 10.12 3.35 -10.08
C SER A 44 9.77 4.11 -11.35
N MET A 45 10.69 4.06 -12.33
CA MET A 45 10.50 4.59 -13.66
C MET A 45 10.89 3.53 -14.70
N LYS A 46 10.08 3.39 -15.74
CA LYS A 46 10.33 2.48 -16.86
C LYS A 46 10.02 3.18 -18.16
N GLU A 47 10.91 3.01 -19.14
CA GLU A 47 10.65 3.39 -20.52
C GLU A 47 9.81 2.31 -21.20
N ASP A 48 8.97 2.70 -22.15
CA ASP A 48 8.26 1.76 -23.01
C ASP A 48 9.16 1.23 -24.14
N CYS A 49 8.60 0.40 -25.05
CA CYS A 49 9.37 -0.34 -26.04
C CYS A 49 10.02 0.53 -27.13
N ASP A 50 9.44 1.70 -27.45
CA ASP A 50 9.96 2.66 -28.45
C ASP A 50 10.55 3.92 -27.82
N LYS A 51 10.61 3.98 -26.49
CA LYS A 51 11.28 5.00 -25.66
C LYS A 51 10.72 6.42 -25.84
N ASP A 52 9.44 6.53 -26.17
CA ASP A 52 8.75 7.81 -26.25
C ASP A 52 7.86 8.10 -25.04
N THR A 53 7.61 7.10 -24.18
CA THR A 53 6.75 7.18 -23.00
C THR A 53 7.43 6.66 -21.74
N LEU A 54 7.16 7.31 -20.61
CA LEU A 54 7.63 6.89 -19.29
C LEU A 54 6.47 6.47 -18.40
N LEU A 55 6.51 5.24 -17.90
CA LEU A 55 5.66 4.79 -16.81
C LEU A 55 6.35 5.08 -15.47
N ILE A 56 5.78 5.98 -14.68
CA ILE A 56 6.31 6.33 -13.36
C ILE A 56 5.35 5.82 -12.30
N GLN A 57 5.80 4.86 -11.51
CA GLN A 57 5.09 4.43 -10.29
C GLN A 57 5.43 5.39 -9.15
N VAL A 58 4.42 5.79 -8.40
CA VAL A 58 4.57 6.83 -7.37
C VAL A 58 3.80 6.47 -6.10
N HIS A 59 4.30 6.99 -4.97
CA HIS A 59 3.51 7.14 -3.73
C HIS A 59 2.99 8.58 -3.66
N PRO A 60 1.69 8.82 -3.85
CA PRO A 60 1.10 10.14 -3.70
C PRO A 60 1.02 10.52 -2.21
N VAL A 61 1.32 11.77 -1.88
CA VAL A 61 1.17 12.32 -0.51
C VAL A 61 -0.30 12.62 -0.20
N GLY A 62 -1.12 12.83 -1.23
CA GLY A 62 -2.56 13.14 -1.11
C GLY A 62 -3.23 13.06 -2.47
N PRO A 63 -4.44 13.61 -2.61
CA PRO A 63 -5.19 13.58 -3.86
C PRO A 63 -4.38 14.08 -5.05
N VAL A 64 -4.36 13.29 -6.13
CA VAL A 64 -3.54 13.62 -7.32
C VAL A 64 -4.26 14.64 -8.22
N CYS A 65 -5.59 14.54 -8.32
CA CYS A 65 -6.37 15.45 -9.14
C CYS A 65 -6.58 16.80 -8.45
N HIS A 66 -6.62 17.89 -9.24
CA HIS A 66 -6.93 19.23 -8.73
C HIS A 66 -8.37 19.38 -8.19
N THR A 67 -9.26 18.44 -8.51
CA THR A 67 -10.63 18.37 -7.96
C THR A 67 -10.70 17.68 -6.61
N GLY A 68 -9.57 17.23 -6.05
CA GLY A 68 -9.50 16.53 -4.76
C GLY A 68 -9.73 15.02 -4.84
N THR A 69 -9.83 14.44 -6.03
CA THR A 69 -9.92 12.98 -6.23
C THR A 69 -8.54 12.34 -6.36
N ASP A 70 -8.43 11.05 -6.02
CA ASP A 70 -7.16 10.31 -6.07
C ASP A 70 -6.60 10.21 -7.48
N THR A 71 -7.47 10.09 -8.47
CA THR A 71 -7.08 10.06 -9.90
C THR A 71 -7.89 11.05 -10.72
N CYS A 72 -7.40 11.42 -11.91
CA CYS A 72 -8.12 12.29 -12.83
C CYS A 72 -9.35 11.62 -13.47
N TRP A 73 -9.60 10.35 -13.18
CA TRP A 73 -10.72 9.55 -13.69
C TRP A 73 -11.74 9.22 -12.58
N GLY A 74 -11.57 9.77 -11.38
CA GLY A 74 -12.48 9.52 -10.26
C GLY A 74 -12.27 8.17 -9.55
N GLU A 75 -11.27 7.40 -9.95
CA GLU A 75 -10.91 6.14 -9.31
C GLU A 75 -10.21 6.40 -7.99
N LYS A 76 -10.41 5.52 -7.02
CA LYS A 76 -9.67 5.51 -5.75
C LYS A 76 -8.35 4.76 -5.91
N ASN A 77 -7.30 5.27 -5.26
CA ASN A 77 -5.99 4.60 -5.21
C ASN A 77 -5.95 3.40 -4.26
N GLU A 78 -6.96 3.25 -3.41
CA GLU A 78 -7.09 2.10 -2.52
C GLU A 78 -7.48 0.86 -3.32
N GLN A 79 -6.49 0.03 -3.62
CA GLN A 79 -6.74 -1.32 -4.12
C GLN A 79 -6.73 -2.27 -2.90
N PRO A 80 -7.78 -3.06 -2.68
CA PRO A 80 -7.84 -4.04 -1.58
C PRO A 80 -6.64 -5.00 -1.57
N VAL A 81 -6.14 -5.38 -2.74
CA VAL A 81 -4.92 -6.19 -2.91
C VAL A 81 -3.67 -5.47 -2.40
N MET A 82 -3.59 -4.15 -2.58
CA MET A 82 -2.47 -3.34 -2.07
C MET A 82 -2.48 -3.31 -0.54
N PHE A 83 -3.64 -3.22 0.10
CA PHE A 83 -3.74 -3.23 1.57
C PHE A 83 -3.21 -4.54 2.16
N LEU A 84 -3.61 -5.70 1.63
CA LEU A 84 -3.11 -7.00 2.10
C LEU A 84 -1.60 -7.14 1.92
N LYS A 85 -1.06 -6.62 0.81
CA LYS A 85 0.39 -6.58 0.60
C LYS A 85 1.09 -5.72 1.65
N LEU A 86 0.59 -4.52 1.91
CA LEU A 86 1.15 -3.62 2.91
C LEU A 86 1.08 -4.22 4.32
N LEU A 87 -0.03 -4.89 4.66
CA LEU A 87 -0.19 -5.59 5.92
C LEU A 87 0.82 -6.73 6.05
N GLN A 88 1.01 -7.53 4.99
CA GLN A 88 2.03 -8.59 4.96
C GLN A 88 3.43 -8.01 5.16
N ASP A 89 3.81 -6.97 4.40
CA ASP A 89 5.13 -6.33 4.52
C ASP A 89 5.35 -5.75 5.93
N PHE A 90 4.31 -5.19 6.56
CA PHE A 90 4.35 -4.72 7.94
C PHE A 90 4.57 -5.87 8.95
N ILE A 91 3.87 -6.99 8.80
CA ILE A 91 4.00 -8.16 9.67
C ILE A 91 5.38 -8.81 9.49
N ASP A 92 5.88 -8.94 8.26
CA ASP A 92 7.23 -9.43 7.95
C ASP A 92 8.30 -8.57 8.65
N LYS A 93 8.15 -7.25 8.59
CA LYS A 93 9.04 -6.32 9.29
C LYS A 93 8.98 -6.51 10.82
N ARG A 94 7.77 -6.65 11.40
CA ARG A 94 7.59 -6.91 12.85
C ARG A 94 8.21 -8.24 13.28
N HIS A 95 8.15 -9.27 12.44
CA HIS A 95 8.78 -10.57 12.69
C HIS A 95 10.30 -10.47 12.66
N ALA A 96 10.88 -9.69 11.75
CA ALA A 96 12.32 -9.49 11.65
C ALA A 96 12.89 -8.64 12.79
N GLU A 97 12.20 -7.55 13.16
CA GLU A 97 12.69 -6.57 14.13
C GLU A 97 12.32 -6.91 15.59
N MET A 98 11.24 -7.66 15.82
CA MET A 98 10.73 -8.05 17.13
C MET A 98 10.66 -6.90 18.16
N PRO A 99 10.09 -5.72 17.84
CA PRO A 99 10.10 -4.57 18.72
C PRO A 99 9.35 -4.84 20.02
N GLU A 100 9.86 -4.28 21.12
CA GLU A 100 9.21 -4.39 22.43
C GLU A 100 7.86 -3.67 22.46
N GLY A 101 6.91 -4.19 23.26
CA GLY A 101 5.56 -3.62 23.41
C GLY A 101 4.63 -3.85 22.21
N SER A 102 5.08 -4.52 21.14
CA SER A 102 4.25 -4.86 20.00
C SER A 102 3.42 -6.12 20.24
N TYR A 103 2.11 -6.03 20.00
CA TYR A 103 1.22 -7.19 20.05
C TYR A 103 1.65 -8.28 19.04
N THR A 104 1.99 -7.90 17.81
CA THR A 104 2.49 -8.83 16.77
C THR A 104 3.74 -9.59 17.28
N THR A 105 4.67 -8.88 17.94
CA THR A 105 5.85 -9.49 18.55
C THR A 105 5.47 -10.48 19.65
N SER A 106 4.48 -10.16 20.48
CA SER A 106 4.02 -11.08 21.54
C SER A 106 3.44 -12.37 20.97
N LEU A 107 2.72 -12.29 19.83
CA LEU A 107 2.22 -13.46 19.11
C LEU A 107 3.37 -14.35 18.60
N PHE A 108 4.38 -13.78 17.96
CA PHE A 108 5.54 -14.55 17.50
C PHE A 108 6.29 -15.22 18.65
N ARG A 109 6.47 -14.52 19.77
CA ARG A 109 7.11 -15.08 20.98
C ARG A 109 6.30 -16.20 21.62
N SER A 110 4.98 -16.18 21.51
CA SER A 110 4.10 -17.21 22.09
C SER A 110 4.11 -18.54 21.31
N GLY A 111 4.68 -18.54 20.11
CA GLY A 111 4.87 -19.74 19.29
C GLY A 111 3.66 -20.13 18.45
N VAL A 112 3.90 -21.09 17.54
CA VAL A 112 2.95 -21.49 16.48
C VAL A 112 1.61 -21.96 17.03
N ASN A 113 1.61 -22.73 18.15
CA ASN A 113 0.36 -23.24 18.72
C ASN A 113 -0.59 -22.11 19.15
N LYS A 114 -0.05 -21.04 19.76
CA LYS A 114 -0.87 -19.89 20.17
C LYS A 114 -1.37 -19.10 18.98
N MET A 115 -0.52 -18.90 17.96
CA MET A 115 -0.95 -18.24 16.70
C MET A 115 -2.04 -19.04 15.97
N ALA A 116 -1.89 -20.37 15.90
CA ALA A 116 -2.91 -21.25 15.30
C ALA A 116 -4.22 -21.25 16.10
N GLN A 117 -4.13 -21.23 17.45
CA GLN A 117 -5.29 -21.08 18.31
C GLN A 117 -6.04 -19.78 18.01
N LYS A 118 -5.34 -18.65 17.85
CA LYS A 118 -5.95 -17.36 17.53
C LYS A 118 -6.69 -17.40 16.19
N VAL A 119 -6.11 -18.01 15.15
CA VAL A 119 -6.81 -18.18 13.85
C VAL A 119 -8.12 -18.95 14.04
N GLY A 120 -8.12 -20.01 14.88
CA GLY A 120 -9.34 -20.77 15.17
C GLY A 120 -10.39 -19.95 15.96
N GLU A 121 -9.97 -19.18 16.96
CA GLU A 121 -10.84 -18.29 17.73
C GLU A 121 -11.54 -17.28 16.79
N GLU A 122 -10.76 -16.51 16.03
CA GLU A 122 -11.30 -15.48 15.12
C GLU A 122 -12.18 -16.07 13.99
N ALA A 123 -11.85 -17.27 13.52
CA ALA A 123 -12.71 -17.96 12.56
C ALA A 123 -14.08 -18.33 13.15
N VAL A 124 -14.12 -18.81 14.39
CA VAL A 124 -15.38 -19.13 15.08
C VAL A 124 -16.18 -17.86 15.37
N GLU A 125 -15.52 -16.78 15.82
CA GLU A 125 -16.16 -15.49 16.08
C GLU A 125 -16.73 -14.88 14.80
N THR A 126 -15.99 -14.93 13.67
CA THR A 126 -16.51 -14.54 12.35
C THR A 126 -17.78 -15.31 11.98
N VAL A 127 -17.83 -16.63 12.21
CA VAL A 127 -19.03 -17.44 11.92
C VAL A 127 -20.21 -17.07 12.83
N ILE A 128 -19.96 -16.84 14.12
CA ILE A 128 -20.99 -16.44 15.08
C ILE A 128 -21.59 -15.09 14.66
N GLU A 129 -20.77 -14.12 14.35
CA GLU A 129 -21.23 -12.78 13.94
C GLU A 129 -21.95 -12.82 12.58
N ALA A 130 -21.52 -13.67 11.66
CA ALA A 130 -22.22 -13.88 10.38
C ALA A 130 -23.62 -14.49 10.55
N CYS A 131 -23.82 -15.35 11.56
CA CYS A 131 -25.11 -16.02 11.79
C CYS A 131 -26.06 -15.21 12.64
N ASN A 132 -25.56 -14.53 13.68
CA ASN A 132 -26.41 -13.96 14.74
C ASN A 132 -25.93 -12.56 15.21
N GLY A 133 -24.89 -12.02 14.61
CA GLY A 133 -24.28 -10.74 15.02
C GLY A 133 -24.75 -9.55 14.19
N THR A 134 -23.89 -8.54 14.12
CA THR A 134 -24.09 -7.34 13.32
C THR A 134 -23.05 -7.25 12.21
N ASP A 135 -23.40 -6.57 11.11
CA ASP A 135 -22.46 -6.36 9.98
C ASP A 135 -21.14 -5.72 10.43
N GLU A 136 -21.22 -4.78 11.39
CA GLU A 136 -20.03 -4.11 11.92
C GLU A 136 -19.11 -5.10 12.63
N ARG A 137 -19.64 -5.95 13.51
CA ARG A 137 -18.85 -6.96 14.23
C ARG A 137 -18.31 -8.02 13.28
N LEU A 138 -19.11 -8.47 12.31
CA LEU A 138 -18.64 -9.40 11.29
C LEU A 138 -17.42 -8.86 10.53
N ILE A 139 -17.39 -7.54 10.22
CA ILE A 139 -16.25 -6.91 9.55
C ILE A 139 -15.02 -6.92 10.49
N TYR A 140 -15.18 -6.63 11.79
CA TYR A 140 -14.07 -6.66 12.75
C TYR A 140 -13.48 -8.07 12.89
N GLU A 141 -14.30 -9.08 13.14
CA GLU A 141 -13.83 -10.46 13.33
C GLU A 141 -13.20 -11.03 12.04
N GLY A 142 -13.78 -10.67 10.88
CA GLY A 142 -13.19 -11.01 9.58
C GLY A 142 -11.82 -10.36 9.34
N ALA A 143 -11.63 -9.12 9.79
CA ALA A 143 -10.33 -8.44 9.72
C ALA A 143 -9.30 -9.08 10.66
N ASP A 144 -9.70 -9.44 11.88
CA ASP A 144 -8.85 -10.11 12.86
C ASP A 144 -8.46 -11.52 12.41
N LEU A 145 -9.38 -12.25 11.80
CA LEU A 145 -9.07 -13.55 11.18
C LEU A 145 -7.99 -13.41 10.10
N LEU A 146 -8.13 -12.45 9.18
CA LEU A 146 -7.12 -12.22 8.14
C LEU A 146 -5.76 -11.82 8.74
N TYR A 147 -5.75 -10.95 9.73
CA TYR A 147 -4.53 -10.53 10.42
C TYR A 147 -3.82 -11.73 11.06
N HIS A 148 -4.52 -12.53 11.87
CA HIS A 148 -3.95 -13.68 12.58
C HIS A 148 -3.49 -14.77 11.61
N LEU A 149 -4.21 -14.98 10.50
CA LEU A 149 -3.79 -15.90 9.44
C LEU A 149 -2.47 -15.46 8.80
N ILE A 150 -2.30 -14.17 8.48
CA ILE A 150 -1.05 -13.65 7.92
C ILE A 150 0.09 -13.82 8.93
N VAL A 151 -0.10 -13.52 10.22
CA VAL A 151 0.89 -13.72 11.27
C VAL A 151 1.33 -15.19 11.35
N LEU A 152 0.38 -16.12 11.31
CA LEU A 152 0.67 -17.56 11.33
C LEU A 152 1.49 -17.99 10.09
N LEU A 153 1.09 -17.54 8.89
CA LEU A 153 1.82 -17.84 7.65
C LEU A 153 3.23 -17.29 7.69
N THR A 154 3.41 -16.03 8.10
CA THR A 154 4.72 -15.38 8.26
C THR A 154 5.62 -16.16 9.21
N SER A 155 5.09 -16.67 10.34
CA SER A 155 5.86 -17.48 11.30
C SER A 155 6.40 -18.78 10.70
N LYS A 156 5.80 -19.25 9.61
CA LYS A 156 6.21 -20.44 8.84
C LYS A 156 7.04 -20.11 7.61
N GLY A 157 7.36 -18.82 7.37
CA GLY A 157 8.09 -18.37 6.21
C GLY A 157 7.26 -18.28 4.91
N TYR A 158 5.93 -18.31 5.02
CA TYR A 158 5.03 -18.17 3.88
C TYR A 158 4.43 -16.78 3.80
N ARG A 159 4.17 -16.33 2.59
CA ARG A 159 3.41 -15.10 2.33
C ARG A 159 1.99 -15.43 1.88
N CYS A 160 1.01 -14.66 2.34
CA CYS A 160 -0.40 -14.83 1.97
C CYS A 160 -0.64 -14.65 0.47
N LEU A 161 0.13 -13.75 -0.17
CA LEU A 161 0.07 -13.49 -1.61
C LEU A 161 1.16 -14.30 -2.33
N LEU A 162 0.82 -15.51 -2.74
CA LEU A 162 1.72 -16.42 -3.46
C LEU A 162 1.80 -16.14 -4.97
N TYR A 163 1.09 -15.12 -5.49
CA TYR A 163 0.99 -14.85 -6.92
C TYR A 163 1.56 -13.47 -7.25
N THR A 164 2.86 -13.40 -7.34
CA THR A 164 3.60 -12.40 -8.15
C THR A 164 4.85 -13.02 -8.71
#